data_ce125481eb364a81f3255d9c5ff02c8e
#
_entry.id   ce125481eb364a81f3255d9c5ff02c8e
#
_cell.length_a   1.000
_cell.length_b   1.000
_cell.length_c   1.000
_cell.angle_alpha   90.00
_cell.angle_beta   90.00
_cell.angle_gamma   90.00
#
_symmetry.space_group_name_H-M   'P 1'
#
loop_
_entity.id
_entity.type
_entity.pdbx_description
1 polymer ?
#
loop_
_entity_poly.entity_id
_entity_poly.type
_entity_poly.pdbx_seq_one_letter_code
_entity_poly.pdbx_strand_id
1 'polypeptide(L)'
;MRKQTFKVRLLSLIALCGIVMAFASCSNEDVAQSTVDTNTENNSNLTSFVTGAAATRTSLNYDDGAFFWEAGDHIYVKDDNGTWNKSSNAPTEKTASFKFMVPGKYTNSTTYKVYYPGKNGLNNNVTISAAQSQAQPNSTTHIGEVGDCGTADATGGNGVFNFRLDHQAAILVFQPFTNNTGIKNCQLTKIEVTSDNDITGTYTLDTTTGELTGSASGKSITMTTKGSGSYANGFPLTNSAADLATNGAYVVIRPGTHALTVRYWIKDYATNVEGAITKTYPAFDYEKNDYYDMTANINVTDYDGRQYYQWDAQNNFWNGHEWDSADPWQPV
;
A
#
# COMPACT_ATOMS: atom_id res chain seq x y z
N MET A 1 -11.58 -10.52 9.35
CA MET A 1 -11.09 -9.56 8.35
C MET A 1 -12.10 -8.43 8.24
N ARG A 2 -11.66 -7.20 8.24
CA ARG A 2 -12.50 -6.01 8.11
C ARG A 2 -12.10 -5.28 6.83
N LYS A 3 -13.06 -5.01 5.95
CA LYS A 3 -12.89 -4.21 4.75
C LYS A 3 -12.94 -2.73 5.12
N GLN A 4 -11.99 -1.94 4.64
CA GLN A 4 -11.98 -0.48 4.74
C GLN A 4 -11.95 0.09 3.32
N THR A 5 -12.94 0.93 3.00
CA THR A 5 -13.03 1.57 1.69
C THR A 5 -12.40 2.95 1.76
N PHE A 6 -11.64 3.35 0.75
CA PHE A 6 -11.04 4.68 0.61
C PHE A 6 -12.08 5.81 0.46
N LYS A 7 -13.27 5.63 1.04
CA LYS A 7 -14.31 6.68 1.06
C LYS A 7 -14.13 7.54 2.29
N VAL A 8 -13.95 8.82 2.06
CA VAL A 8 -13.96 9.84 3.12
C VAL A 8 -15.23 9.69 3.93
N ARG A 9 -15.13 9.38 5.22
CA ARG A 9 -16.25 9.52 6.15
C ARG A 9 -16.55 11.01 6.28
N LEU A 10 -17.55 11.50 5.54
CA LEU A 10 -18.13 12.81 5.75
C LEU A 10 -18.89 12.75 7.09
N LEU A 11 -18.21 13.13 8.16
CA LEU A 11 -18.88 13.40 9.44
C LEU A 11 -19.71 14.66 9.26
N SER A 12 -21.00 14.50 9.02
CA SER A 12 -21.99 15.57 9.08
C SER A 12 -22.14 16.01 10.54
N LEU A 13 -21.38 17.02 10.93
CA LEU A 13 -21.66 17.78 12.14
C LEU A 13 -22.62 18.91 11.72
N ILE A 14 -23.92 18.66 11.84
CA ILE A 14 -24.92 19.72 11.84
C ILE A 14 -24.88 20.34 13.24
N ALA A 15 -24.16 21.45 13.39
CA ALA A 15 -24.35 22.36 14.50
C ALA A 15 -24.99 23.63 13.97
N LEU A 16 -26.25 23.76 14.26
CA LEU A 16 -27.10 24.94 14.08
C LEU A 16 -26.64 26.06 15.02
N CYS A 17 -26.15 27.17 14.50
CA CYS A 17 -26.31 28.49 15.12
C CYS A 17 -25.98 29.58 14.10
N GLY A 18 -26.97 30.33 13.73
CA GLY A 18 -26.82 31.52 12.90
C GLY A 18 -26.12 32.66 13.63
N ILE A 19 -25.37 33.43 12.90
CA ILE A 19 -25.27 34.91 13.02
C ILE A 19 -24.66 35.41 11.71
N VAL A 20 -25.37 36.32 11.09
CA VAL A 20 -24.97 37.11 9.92
C VAL A 20 -23.90 38.11 10.35
N MET A 21 -22.76 38.14 9.65
CA MET A 21 -21.98 39.38 9.43
C MET A 21 -21.18 39.24 8.15
N ALA A 22 -21.48 40.08 7.20
CA ALA A 22 -20.73 40.28 5.99
C ALA A 22 -19.41 41.00 6.27
N PHE A 23 -18.30 40.42 5.89
CA PHE A 23 -17.07 41.18 5.55
C PHE A 23 -16.42 40.54 4.35
N ALA A 24 -16.42 41.27 3.24
CA ALA A 24 -15.53 41.01 2.12
C ALA A 24 -14.07 41.17 2.60
N SER A 25 -13.30 40.11 2.49
CA SER A 25 -11.84 40.20 2.51
C SER A 25 -11.31 39.14 1.58
N CYS A 26 -10.77 39.59 0.45
CA CYS A 26 -9.84 38.79 -0.34
C CYS A 26 -8.64 38.49 0.55
N SER A 27 -8.46 37.24 0.90
CA SER A 27 -7.13 36.77 1.29
C SER A 27 -6.74 35.65 0.33
N ASN A 28 -5.80 35.95 -0.54
CA ASN A 28 -4.95 34.97 -1.18
C ASN A 28 -4.32 34.14 -0.08
N GLU A 29 -4.75 32.89 0.08
CA GLU A 29 -3.91 31.91 0.76
C GLU A 29 -2.85 31.46 -0.23
N ASP A 30 -1.63 31.89 0.03
CA ASP A 30 -0.43 31.48 -0.66
C ASP A 30 -0.28 29.96 -0.61
N VAL A 31 -0.57 29.32 -1.74
CA VAL A 31 0.02 28.03 -2.05
C VAL A 31 1.54 28.29 -2.10
N ALA A 32 2.29 27.68 -1.18
CA ALA A 32 3.74 27.82 -1.11
C ALA A 32 4.33 27.67 -2.51
N GLN A 33 4.73 28.80 -3.05
CA GLN A 33 5.35 28.93 -4.36
C GLN A 33 6.82 28.51 -4.16
N SER A 34 7.11 27.26 -4.48
CA SER A 34 8.48 26.84 -4.71
C SER A 34 9.08 27.78 -5.75
N THR A 35 10.14 28.46 -5.39
CA THR A 35 10.89 29.40 -6.22
C THR A 35 11.20 28.81 -7.59
N VAL A 36 10.49 29.26 -8.59
CA VAL A 36 10.79 28.97 -9.99
C VAL A 36 12.02 29.80 -10.37
N ASP A 37 13.13 29.11 -10.64
CA ASP A 37 14.21 29.67 -11.43
C ASP A 37 13.63 30.21 -12.75
N THR A 38 13.77 31.51 -12.94
CA THR A 38 13.40 32.21 -14.16
C THR A 38 14.38 31.85 -15.26
N ASN A 39 14.20 30.69 -15.89
CA ASN A 39 14.63 30.47 -17.26
C ASN A 39 13.39 30.48 -18.16
N THR A 40 13.20 31.61 -18.83
CA THR A 40 12.21 31.86 -19.85
C THR A 40 12.49 30.96 -21.07
N GLU A 41 11.97 29.73 -21.03
CA GLU A 41 11.76 28.93 -22.25
C GLU A 41 10.32 28.42 -22.27
N ASN A 42 9.55 28.99 -23.19
CA ASN A 42 8.27 28.53 -23.75
C ASN A 42 7.34 27.63 -22.90
N ASN A 43 6.70 28.18 -21.89
CA ASN A 43 5.62 27.54 -21.12
C ASN A 43 4.25 27.57 -21.86
N SER A 44 4.20 27.90 -23.14
CA SER A 44 2.94 28.09 -23.89
C SER A 44 2.14 26.82 -24.20
N ASN A 45 2.66 25.62 -23.86
CA ASN A 45 2.02 24.35 -24.16
C ASN A 45 1.83 23.43 -22.95
N LEU A 46 1.90 23.94 -21.71
CA LEU A 46 1.70 23.14 -20.52
C LEU A 46 0.31 23.41 -19.91
N THR A 47 -0.43 22.35 -19.66
CA THR A 47 -1.74 22.38 -18.99
C THR A 47 -1.60 21.88 -17.57
N SER A 48 -2.33 22.50 -16.62
CA SER A 48 -2.29 22.17 -15.20
C SER A 48 -3.31 21.08 -14.86
N PHE A 49 -2.83 20.01 -14.23
CA PHE A 49 -3.66 18.96 -13.63
C PHE A 49 -3.41 18.95 -12.12
N VAL A 50 -4.46 19.22 -11.35
CA VAL A 50 -4.36 19.49 -9.91
C VAL A 50 -5.09 18.41 -9.13
N THR A 51 -4.44 17.89 -8.09
CA THR A 51 -5.09 16.99 -7.15
C THR A 51 -5.67 17.78 -5.99
N GLY A 52 -6.96 17.56 -5.70
CA GLY A 52 -7.65 18.25 -4.59
C GLY A 52 -7.14 17.85 -3.20
N ALA A 53 -7.53 18.62 -2.18
CA ALA A 53 -7.06 18.49 -0.79
C ALA A 53 -7.54 17.22 -0.05
N ALA A 54 -8.41 16.39 -0.59
CA ALA A 54 -8.91 15.18 0.06
C ALA A 54 -8.80 13.96 -0.85
N ALA A 55 -8.03 12.99 -0.38
CA ALA A 55 -7.98 11.58 -0.81
C ALA A 55 -7.70 11.33 -2.30
N THR A 56 -6.43 11.09 -2.65
CA THR A 56 -5.96 10.09 -3.64
C THR A 56 -4.51 10.33 -4.00
N ARG A 57 -3.63 9.49 -3.55
CA ARG A 57 -2.16 9.68 -3.65
C ARG A 57 -1.47 8.35 -3.38
N THR A 58 -0.16 8.29 -3.53
CA THR A 58 0.62 7.06 -3.61
C THR A 58 1.11 6.49 -2.28
N SER A 59 0.88 7.18 -1.14
CA SER A 59 1.06 6.62 0.19
C SER A 59 -0.16 6.87 1.07
N LEU A 60 -0.64 5.82 1.72
CA LEU A 60 -1.87 5.81 2.53
C LEU A 60 -1.61 6.31 3.95
N ASN A 61 -2.46 7.21 4.45
CA ASN A 61 -2.67 7.38 5.89
C ASN A 61 -3.87 6.51 6.30
N TYR A 62 -3.62 5.52 7.15
CA TYR A 62 -4.65 4.55 7.54
C TYR A 62 -5.83 5.17 8.29
N ASP A 63 -5.60 6.20 9.12
CA ASP A 63 -6.60 6.74 10.04
C ASP A 63 -7.74 7.48 9.32
N ASP A 64 -7.42 8.18 8.24
CA ASP A 64 -8.37 8.97 7.45
C ASP A 64 -8.52 8.49 6.00
N GLY A 65 -7.78 7.47 5.59
CA GLY A 65 -7.75 6.98 4.21
C GLY A 65 -7.16 7.99 3.22
N ALA A 66 -6.42 8.99 3.70
CA ALA A 66 -5.77 9.96 2.84
C ALA A 66 -4.50 9.36 2.23
N PHE A 67 -4.29 9.65 0.94
CA PHE A 67 -3.06 9.30 0.24
C PHE A 67 -2.21 10.54 -0.03
N PHE A 68 -0.90 10.37 -0.14
CA PHE A 68 0.06 11.44 -0.40
C PHE A 68 0.89 11.11 -1.64
N TRP A 69 1.14 12.10 -2.46
CA TRP A 69 2.15 12.02 -3.51
C TRP A 69 3.53 11.92 -2.89
N GLU A 70 4.35 11.03 -3.41
CA GLU A 70 5.75 10.90 -3.00
C GLU A 70 6.67 11.58 -4.02
N ALA A 71 7.90 11.89 -3.59
CA ALA A 71 8.89 12.50 -4.47
C ALA A 71 9.12 11.66 -5.73
N GLY A 72 9.06 12.31 -6.90
CA GLY A 72 9.28 11.70 -8.20
C GLY A 72 8.06 11.04 -8.83
N ASP A 73 6.86 11.13 -8.25
CA ASP A 73 5.64 10.64 -8.85
C ASP A 73 5.26 11.44 -10.11
N HIS A 74 4.82 10.74 -11.14
CA HIS A 74 4.37 11.32 -12.41
C HIS A 74 3.01 10.76 -12.82
N ILE A 75 2.21 11.60 -13.46
CA ILE A 75 0.96 11.19 -14.11
C ILE A 75 1.09 11.21 -15.62
N TYR A 76 0.20 10.49 -16.28
CA TYR A 76 0.00 10.53 -17.72
C TYR A 76 -1.43 11.00 -18.00
N VAL A 77 -1.57 11.90 -18.98
CA VAL A 77 -2.88 12.45 -19.39
C VAL A 77 -3.05 12.31 -20.89
N LYS A 78 -4.24 11.87 -21.30
CA LYS A 78 -4.59 11.72 -22.72
C LYS A 78 -5.04 13.07 -23.29
N ASP A 79 -4.35 13.56 -24.32
CA ASP A 79 -4.65 14.83 -24.95
C ASP A 79 -5.75 14.76 -26.02
N ASP A 80 -6.09 15.92 -26.63
CA ASP A 80 -7.08 16.04 -27.71
C ASP A 80 -6.74 15.21 -28.96
N ASN A 81 -5.47 14.85 -29.16
CA ASN A 81 -4.99 14.02 -30.27
C ASN A 81 -4.99 12.53 -29.93
N GLY A 82 -5.39 12.16 -28.70
CA GLY A 82 -5.38 10.80 -28.22
C GLY A 82 -4.01 10.31 -27.73
N THR A 83 -3.02 11.20 -27.60
CA THR A 83 -1.67 10.88 -27.14
C THR A 83 -1.60 10.95 -25.63
N TRP A 84 -0.94 9.97 -25.01
CA TRP A 84 -0.65 9.97 -23.58
C TRP A 84 0.63 10.75 -23.30
N ASN A 85 0.51 11.84 -22.56
CA ASN A 85 1.62 12.72 -22.21
C ASN A 85 1.95 12.61 -20.73
N LYS A 86 3.24 12.40 -20.44
CA LYS A 86 3.77 12.37 -19.07
C LYS A 86 3.89 13.79 -18.52
N SER A 87 3.60 13.99 -17.22
CA SER A 87 3.85 15.26 -16.55
C SER A 87 5.34 15.64 -16.63
N SER A 88 5.62 16.93 -16.93
CA SER A 88 6.98 17.47 -17.04
C SER A 88 7.63 17.71 -15.68
N ASN A 89 6.81 17.83 -14.63
CA ASN A 89 7.24 18.01 -13.24
C ASN A 89 6.74 16.88 -12.35
N ALA A 90 7.32 16.78 -11.17
CA ALA A 90 6.99 15.82 -10.13
C ALA A 90 7.12 16.48 -8.75
N PRO A 91 6.46 15.97 -7.69
CA PRO A 91 6.74 16.37 -6.33
C PRO A 91 8.20 16.13 -5.96
N THR A 92 8.78 17.00 -5.15
CA THR A 92 10.15 16.85 -4.60
C THR A 92 10.13 16.28 -3.19
N GLU A 93 8.97 16.28 -2.55
CA GLU A 93 8.72 15.74 -1.22
C GLU A 93 7.30 15.18 -1.11
N LYS A 94 7.03 14.49 -0.02
CA LYS A 94 5.69 13.99 0.28
C LYS A 94 4.69 15.14 0.43
N THR A 95 3.63 15.15 -0.38
CA THR A 95 2.64 16.22 -0.38
C THR A 95 1.22 15.73 -0.54
N ALA A 96 0.31 16.44 0.11
CA ALA A 96 -1.12 16.16 0.07
C ALA A 96 -1.79 16.61 -1.23
N SER A 97 -1.26 17.57 -1.95
CA SER A 97 -1.76 18.04 -3.24
C SER A 97 -0.61 18.45 -4.12
N PHE A 98 -0.76 18.28 -5.41
CA PHE A 98 0.27 18.67 -6.36
C PHE A 98 -0.34 19.16 -7.67
N LYS A 99 0.33 20.12 -8.29
CA LYS A 99 0.01 20.67 -9.60
C LYS A 99 0.95 20.08 -10.63
N PHE A 100 0.47 19.07 -11.36
CA PHE A 100 1.21 18.49 -12.47
C PHE A 100 1.09 19.38 -13.71
N MET A 101 2.21 19.61 -14.37
CA MET A 101 2.28 20.34 -15.63
C MET A 101 2.45 19.32 -16.76
N VAL A 102 1.45 19.22 -17.64
CA VAL A 102 1.43 18.20 -18.69
C VAL A 102 1.48 18.85 -20.07
N PRO A 103 2.44 18.46 -20.92
CA PRO A 103 2.49 18.92 -22.30
C PRO A 103 1.31 18.31 -23.11
N GLY A 104 0.94 18.97 -24.20
CA GLY A 104 -0.14 18.52 -25.08
C GLY A 104 -1.26 19.55 -25.22
N LYS A 105 -2.28 19.19 -25.99
CA LYS A 105 -3.43 20.04 -26.26
C LYS A 105 -4.65 19.55 -25.49
N TYR A 106 -5.23 20.42 -24.65
CA TYR A 106 -6.35 20.12 -23.75
C TYR A 106 -7.42 21.23 -23.84
N THR A 107 -8.00 21.39 -25.03
CA THR A 107 -8.93 22.50 -25.34
C THR A 107 -10.30 22.04 -25.81
N ASN A 108 -10.43 20.78 -26.22
CA ASN A 108 -11.64 20.26 -26.87
C ASN A 108 -12.60 19.56 -25.91
N SER A 109 -12.20 19.32 -24.66
CA SER A 109 -13.02 18.62 -23.66
C SER A 109 -12.93 19.29 -22.30
N THR A 110 -13.96 19.10 -21.48
CA THR A 110 -13.96 19.44 -20.05
C THR A 110 -13.52 18.28 -19.18
N THR A 111 -13.25 17.11 -19.78
CA THR A 111 -12.82 15.89 -19.07
C THR A 111 -11.71 15.19 -19.82
N TYR A 112 -10.64 14.85 -19.12
CA TYR A 112 -9.47 14.13 -19.66
C TYR A 112 -9.12 12.92 -18.81
N LYS A 113 -8.78 11.81 -19.49
CA LYS A 113 -8.33 10.59 -18.80
C LYS A 113 -6.92 10.78 -18.24
N VAL A 114 -6.75 10.37 -16.98
CA VAL A 114 -5.47 10.40 -16.24
C VAL A 114 -5.16 9.00 -15.76
N TYR A 115 -3.89 8.60 -15.79
CA TYR A 115 -3.44 7.43 -15.04
C TYR A 115 -2.09 7.67 -14.36
N TYR A 116 -1.87 6.91 -13.30
CA TYR A 116 -0.64 6.78 -12.55
C TYR A 116 -0.24 5.29 -12.55
N PRO A 117 0.89 4.91 -13.16
CA PRO A 117 1.27 3.49 -13.29
C PRO A 117 2.04 2.94 -12.09
N GLY A 118 2.15 3.71 -11.01
CA GLY A 118 3.09 3.45 -9.93
C GLY A 118 4.44 4.11 -10.19
N LYS A 119 5.25 4.23 -9.16
CA LYS A 119 6.56 4.91 -9.24
C LYS A 119 7.53 4.21 -10.18
N ASN A 120 7.48 2.88 -10.23
CA ASN A 120 8.31 2.04 -11.08
C ASN A 120 7.60 1.59 -12.38
N GLY A 121 6.38 2.08 -12.61
CA GLY A 121 5.63 1.78 -13.83
C GLY A 121 6.19 2.50 -15.06
N LEU A 122 6.15 1.84 -16.20
CA LEU A 122 6.54 2.43 -17.47
C LEU A 122 5.36 2.41 -18.43
N ASN A 123 4.96 3.59 -18.92
CA ASN A 123 3.72 3.75 -19.65
C ASN A 123 2.54 3.21 -18.82
N ASN A 124 1.72 2.33 -19.38
CA ASN A 124 0.63 1.67 -18.66
C ASN A 124 0.98 0.27 -18.14
N ASN A 125 2.27 -0.08 -18.08
CA ASN A 125 2.70 -1.33 -17.44
C ASN A 125 2.90 -1.10 -15.94
N VAL A 126 2.25 -1.95 -15.15
CA VAL A 126 2.28 -1.94 -13.68
C VAL A 126 2.86 -3.26 -13.20
N THR A 127 3.84 -3.21 -12.32
CA THR A 127 4.39 -4.42 -11.71
C THR A 127 4.05 -4.46 -10.22
N ILE A 128 3.17 -5.40 -9.85
CA ILE A 128 2.97 -5.75 -8.45
C ILE A 128 4.09 -6.70 -8.06
N SER A 129 4.99 -6.23 -7.22
CA SER A 129 6.22 -6.92 -6.88
C SER A 129 5.98 -8.13 -5.97
N ALA A 130 6.61 -9.26 -6.29
CA ALA A 130 6.67 -10.42 -5.41
C ALA A 130 7.56 -10.19 -4.17
N ALA A 131 8.51 -9.27 -4.25
CA ALA A 131 9.34 -8.84 -3.14
C ALA A 131 8.97 -7.41 -2.75
N GLN A 132 8.36 -7.25 -1.59
CA GLN A 132 7.99 -5.96 -1.03
C GLN A 132 8.77 -5.73 0.26
N SER A 133 9.04 -4.49 0.62
CA SER A 133 9.82 -4.15 1.81
C SER A 133 9.29 -2.90 2.48
N GLN A 134 9.18 -2.95 3.79
CA GLN A 134 8.74 -1.83 4.62
C GLN A 134 9.75 -1.62 5.76
N ALA A 135 10.30 -0.40 5.84
CA ALA A 135 11.40 -0.09 6.76
C ALA A 135 10.93 0.28 8.18
N GLN A 136 9.68 0.70 8.35
CA GLN A 136 9.11 1.13 9.63
C GLN A 136 7.65 0.67 9.74
N PRO A 137 7.17 0.30 10.95
CA PRO A 137 5.75 0.05 11.17
C PRO A 137 4.88 1.22 10.71
N ASN A 138 3.69 0.90 10.23
CA ASN A 138 2.69 1.88 9.79
C ASN A 138 3.17 2.85 8.68
N SER A 139 4.22 2.47 7.93
CA SER A 139 4.72 3.26 6.78
C SER A 139 4.20 2.68 5.47
N THR A 140 3.66 3.54 4.63
CA THR A 140 3.09 3.18 3.32
C THR A 140 3.88 3.75 2.15
N THR A 141 5.06 4.32 2.39
CA THR A 141 5.88 4.99 1.36
C THR A 141 6.31 4.07 0.23
N HIS A 142 6.37 2.76 0.47
CA HIS A 142 6.78 1.76 -0.51
C HIS A 142 5.65 1.34 -1.48
N ILE A 143 4.37 1.59 -1.19
CA ILE A 143 3.26 1.02 -1.96
C ILE A 143 3.27 1.45 -3.43
N GLY A 144 3.63 2.70 -3.73
CA GLY A 144 3.80 3.19 -5.10
C GLY A 144 4.95 2.52 -5.85
N GLU A 145 5.98 2.05 -5.14
CA GLU A 145 7.13 1.33 -5.73
C GLU A 145 6.84 -0.13 -6.02
N VAL A 146 5.89 -0.73 -5.27
CA VAL A 146 5.60 -2.16 -5.35
C VAL A 146 4.34 -2.51 -6.11
N GLY A 147 3.71 -1.52 -6.78
CA GLY A 147 2.66 -1.78 -7.76
C GLY A 147 1.30 -1.12 -7.47
N ASP A 148 1.22 -0.20 -6.52
CA ASP A 148 0.03 0.65 -6.46
C ASP A 148 -0.03 1.55 -7.69
N CYS A 149 -1.20 1.64 -8.30
CA CYS A 149 -1.46 2.40 -9.51
C CYS A 149 -2.89 2.95 -9.47
N GLY A 150 -3.20 3.89 -10.37
CA GLY A 150 -4.51 4.52 -10.34
C GLY A 150 -4.95 5.12 -11.67
N THR A 151 -6.26 5.34 -11.81
CA THR A 151 -6.88 6.04 -12.94
C THR A 151 -7.81 7.13 -12.45
N ALA A 152 -8.05 8.13 -13.29
CA ALA A 152 -8.98 9.20 -12.99
C ALA A 152 -9.58 9.83 -14.25
N ASP A 153 -10.67 10.54 -14.06
CA ASP A 153 -11.20 11.54 -14.97
C ASP A 153 -10.89 12.93 -14.39
N ALA A 154 -10.00 13.66 -15.05
CA ALA A 154 -9.74 15.05 -14.69
C ALA A 154 -10.77 15.97 -15.30
N THR A 155 -11.43 16.80 -14.50
CA THR A 155 -12.48 17.70 -14.94
C THR A 155 -12.10 19.16 -14.71
N GLY A 156 -12.45 20.02 -15.66
CA GLY A 156 -12.14 21.44 -15.54
C GLY A 156 -12.24 22.19 -16.87
N GLY A 157 -11.42 23.23 -17.02
CA GLY A 157 -11.36 24.08 -18.21
C GLY A 157 -10.36 25.20 -18.02
N ASN A 158 -10.20 26.03 -19.07
CA ASN A 158 -9.29 27.18 -19.03
C ASN A 158 -7.85 26.83 -18.63
N GLY A 159 -7.37 25.64 -19.04
CA GLY A 159 -6.01 25.18 -18.74
C GLY A 159 -5.79 24.64 -17.34
N VAL A 160 -6.85 24.43 -16.56
CA VAL A 160 -6.78 23.84 -15.22
C VAL A 160 -7.82 22.74 -15.07
N PHE A 161 -7.38 21.52 -14.76
CA PHE A 161 -8.22 20.35 -14.55
C PHE A 161 -7.93 19.73 -13.19
N ASN A 162 -9.01 19.37 -12.46
CA ASN A 162 -8.93 18.73 -11.16
C ASN A 162 -9.22 17.25 -11.29
N PHE A 163 -8.49 16.40 -10.56
CA PHE A 163 -8.72 14.97 -10.57
C PHE A 163 -8.49 14.33 -9.20
N ARG A 164 -9.03 13.14 -9.10
CA ARG A 164 -8.86 12.22 -8.00
C ARG A 164 -8.57 10.84 -8.56
N LEU A 165 -7.44 10.22 -8.17
CA LEU A 165 -7.13 8.85 -8.56
C LEU A 165 -8.05 7.86 -7.82
N ASP A 166 -8.54 6.86 -8.54
CA ASP A 166 -9.06 5.62 -7.99
C ASP A 166 -7.98 4.56 -8.12
N HIS A 167 -7.55 4.01 -6.99
CA HIS A 167 -6.51 2.98 -6.94
C HIS A 167 -7.00 1.70 -7.61
N GLN A 168 -6.13 1.05 -8.36
CA GLN A 168 -6.47 -0.15 -9.13
C GLN A 168 -5.86 -1.42 -8.52
N ALA A 169 -5.07 -1.30 -7.44
CA ALA A 169 -4.62 -2.39 -6.59
C ALA A 169 -5.51 -2.54 -5.35
N ALA A 170 -5.37 -3.65 -4.63
CA ALA A 170 -5.88 -3.86 -3.27
C ALA A 170 -4.72 -3.89 -2.28
N ILE A 171 -4.96 -3.47 -1.03
CA ILE A 171 -3.95 -3.39 0.00
C ILE A 171 -4.35 -4.26 1.20
N LEU A 172 -3.47 -5.19 1.59
CA LEU A 172 -3.59 -5.95 2.83
C LEU A 172 -2.85 -5.22 3.94
N VAL A 173 -3.52 -5.02 5.08
CA VAL A 173 -2.99 -4.32 6.25
C VAL A 173 -2.80 -5.31 7.39
N PHE A 174 -1.59 -5.81 7.53
CA PHE A 174 -1.26 -6.80 8.55
C PHE A 174 -1.02 -6.13 9.90
N GLN A 175 -1.70 -6.66 10.93
CA GLN A 175 -1.62 -6.20 12.31
C GLN A 175 -1.48 -7.41 13.24
N PRO A 176 -0.32 -8.10 13.23
CA PRO A 176 -0.11 -9.22 14.12
C PRO A 176 0.06 -8.77 15.57
N PHE A 177 -0.39 -9.60 16.50
CA PHE A 177 -0.21 -9.40 17.93
C PHE A 177 -0.09 -10.75 18.64
N THR A 178 0.38 -10.75 19.89
CA THR A 178 0.48 -11.97 20.66
C THR A 178 0.19 -11.77 22.15
N ASN A 179 -0.51 -12.74 22.74
CA ASN A 179 -0.67 -12.86 24.19
C ASN A 179 0.34 -13.83 24.82
N ASN A 180 1.15 -14.51 23.99
CA ASN A 180 2.17 -15.45 24.44
C ASN A 180 3.44 -14.71 24.86
N THR A 181 3.77 -14.79 26.15
CA THR A 181 4.95 -14.12 26.73
C THR A 181 6.27 -14.64 26.16
N GLY A 182 6.30 -15.89 25.68
CA GLY A 182 7.49 -16.52 25.11
C GLY A 182 7.95 -15.91 23.78
N ILE A 183 7.03 -15.31 23.02
CA ILE A 183 7.36 -14.71 21.71
C ILE A 183 7.28 -13.17 21.68
N LYS A 184 6.96 -12.52 22.82
CA LYS A 184 6.90 -11.04 22.87
C LYS A 184 8.24 -10.36 22.61
N ASN A 185 9.36 -11.04 22.84
CA ASN A 185 10.69 -10.51 22.56
C ASN A 185 11.19 -10.82 21.14
N CYS A 186 10.41 -11.60 20.37
CA CYS A 186 10.72 -11.85 18.97
C CYS A 186 10.46 -10.62 18.10
N GLN A 187 11.13 -10.59 16.97
CA GLN A 187 10.92 -9.60 15.93
C GLN A 187 10.22 -10.25 14.74
N LEU A 188 9.21 -9.61 14.21
CA LEU A 188 8.60 -9.96 12.93
C LEU A 188 9.58 -9.58 11.83
N THR A 189 10.17 -10.55 11.15
CA THR A 189 11.22 -10.33 10.14
C THR A 189 10.67 -10.26 8.72
N LYS A 190 9.60 -11.00 8.44
CA LYS A 190 8.88 -10.98 7.16
C LYS A 190 7.48 -11.57 7.29
N ILE A 191 6.64 -11.23 6.32
CA ILE A 191 5.32 -11.81 6.10
C ILE A 191 5.31 -12.40 4.69
N GLU A 192 5.00 -13.68 4.58
CA GLU A 192 4.81 -14.36 3.29
C GLU A 192 3.31 -14.54 3.04
N VAL A 193 2.83 -14.06 1.91
CA VAL A 193 1.45 -14.20 1.47
C VAL A 193 1.44 -15.12 0.25
N THR A 194 0.73 -16.24 0.33
CA THR A 194 0.53 -17.16 -0.78
C THR A 194 -0.96 -17.25 -1.10
N SER A 195 -1.31 -17.22 -2.37
CA SER A 195 -2.67 -17.26 -2.88
C SER A 195 -2.91 -18.53 -3.71
N ASP A 196 -4.16 -18.94 -3.83
CA ASP A 196 -4.61 -19.98 -4.75
C ASP A 196 -4.48 -19.56 -6.23
N ASN A 197 -4.45 -18.24 -6.51
CA ASN A 197 -4.30 -17.67 -7.85
C ASN A 197 -3.32 -16.48 -7.86
N ASP A 198 -3.19 -15.78 -9.00
CA ASP A 198 -2.16 -14.76 -9.20
C ASP A 198 -2.47 -13.46 -8.45
N ILE A 199 -1.56 -13.05 -7.59
CA ILE A 199 -1.62 -11.81 -6.80
C ILE A 199 -0.47 -10.83 -7.11
N THR A 200 0.53 -11.25 -7.89
CA THR A 200 1.72 -10.47 -8.24
C THR A 200 2.12 -10.71 -9.69
N GLY A 201 2.91 -9.81 -10.26
CA GLY A 201 3.41 -9.89 -11.63
C GLY A 201 3.30 -8.57 -12.37
N THR A 202 3.60 -8.59 -13.67
CA THR A 202 3.50 -7.41 -14.54
C THR A 202 2.19 -7.44 -15.31
N TYR A 203 1.42 -6.39 -15.19
CA TYR A 203 0.10 -6.21 -15.78
C TYR A 203 0.10 -4.99 -16.70
N THR A 204 -0.84 -4.98 -17.64
CA THR A 204 -1.20 -3.78 -18.40
C THR A 204 -2.41 -3.12 -17.74
N LEU A 205 -2.26 -1.87 -17.33
CA LEU A 205 -3.36 -1.06 -16.84
C LEU A 205 -4.23 -0.62 -18.02
N ASP A 206 -5.48 -1.08 -18.03
CA ASP A 206 -6.48 -0.51 -18.94
C ASP A 206 -6.83 0.91 -18.46
N THR A 207 -6.37 1.89 -19.20
CA THR A 207 -6.51 3.31 -18.85
C THR A 207 -7.94 3.83 -18.99
N THR A 208 -8.88 3.01 -19.49
CA THR A 208 -10.30 3.33 -19.61
C THR A 208 -11.12 2.72 -18.48
N THR A 209 -10.91 1.43 -18.19
CA THR A 209 -11.66 0.69 -17.16
C THR A 209 -10.94 0.67 -15.81
N GLY A 210 -9.62 0.92 -15.81
CA GLY A 210 -8.76 0.79 -14.65
C GLY A 210 -8.42 -0.64 -14.29
N GLU A 211 -8.72 -1.63 -15.13
CA GLU A 211 -8.43 -3.03 -14.85
C GLU A 211 -6.96 -3.36 -15.11
N LEU A 212 -6.39 -4.21 -14.24
CA LEU A 212 -5.09 -4.81 -14.43
C LEU A 212 -5.25 -6.10 -15.25
N THR A 213 -4.89 -6.01 -16.55
CA THR A 213 -5.04 -7.10 -17.52
C THR A 213 -3.69 -7.75 -17.83
N GLY A 214 -3.70 -8.94 -18.42
CA GLY A 214 -2.50 -9.69 -18.79
C GLY A 214 -2.31 -10.97 -17.97
N SER A 215 -1.37 -11.80 -18.40
CA SER A 215 -1.03 -13.07 -17.76
C SER A 215 0.20 -12.88 -16.88
N ALA A 216 0.01 -12.45 -15.67
CA ALA A 216 1.04 -12.59 -14.66
C ALA A 216 0.88 -13.93 -13.95
N SER A 217 1.94 -14.46 -13.39
CA SER A 217 1.97 -15.83 -12.87
C SER A 217 2.56 -15.93 -11.46
N GLY A 218 2.37 -14.91 -10.66
CA GLY A 218 2.93 -14.89 -9.30
C GLY A 218 1.87 -15.07 -8.23
N LYS A 219 1.97 -16.15 -7.46
CA LYS A 219 1.02 -16.50 -6.39
C LYS A 219 1.55 -16.19 -4.98
N SER A 220 2.75 -15.67 -4.87
CA SER A 220 3.38 -15.42 -3.57
C SER A 220 4.04 -14.06 -3.51
N ILE A 221 3.90 -13.40 -2.37
CA ILE A 221 4.57 -12.15 -2.04
C ILE A 221 5.31 -12.32 -0.72
N THR A 222 6.55 -11.86 -0.68
CA THR A 222 7.32 -11.73 0.55
C THR A 222 7.44 -10.26 0.91
N MET A 223 6.86 -9.86 2.04
CA MET A 223 7.02 -8.56 2.65
C MET A 223 8.12 -8.62 3.71
N THR A 224 9.23 -7.95 3.49
CA THR A 224 10.30 -7.80 4.47
C THR A 224 9.99 -6.65 5.42
N THR A 225 9.89 -6.93 6.72
CA THR A 225 9.59 -5.95 7.77
C THR A 225 10.87 -5.55 8.50
N LYS A 226 11.79 -4.92 7.78
CA LYS A 226 13.13 -4.59 8.27
C LYS A 226 13.61 -3.26 7.72
N GLY A 227 14.15 -2.43 8.60
CA GLY A 227 14.70 -1.13 8.25
C GLY A 227 16.06 -0.86 8.89
N SER A 228 16.21 0.29 9.50
CA SER A 228 17.41 0.73 10.21
C SER A 228 17.09 1.10 11.66
N GLY A 229 18.12 1.33 12.46
CA GLY A 229 17.96 1.73 13.86
C GLY A 229 17.16 0.72 14.66
N SER A 230 16.07 1.13 15.28
CA SER A 230 15.21 0.28 16.11
C SER A 230 14.56 -0.88 15.35
N TYR A 231 14.49 -0.80 14.02
CA TYR A 231 13.87 -1.82 13.17
C TYR A 231 14.89 -2.62 12.35
N ALA A 232 16.18 -2.53 12.69
CA ALA A 232 17.25 -3.28 12.00
C ALA A 232 17.08 -4.80 12.06
N ASN A 233 16.37 -5.28 13.07
CA ASN A 233 16.11 -6.70 13.31
C ASN A 233 14.68 -7.14 12.94
N GLY A 234 13.83 -6.24 12.47
CA GLY A 234 12.42 -6.49 12.20
C GLY A 234 11.49 -5.62 13.05
N PHE A 235 10.19 -5.84 12.94
CA PHE A 235 9.19 -5.11 13.72
C PHE A 235 8.90 -5.83 15.05
N PRO A 236 8.70 -5.10 16.15
CA PRO A 236 8.48 -5.72 17.46
C PRO A 236 7.11 -6.41 17.55
N LEU A 237 7.01 -7.42 18.43
CA LEU A 237 5.78 -8.15 18.77
C LEU A 237 5.34 -7.89 20.21
N THR A 238 5.56 -6.69 20.73
CA THR A 238 5.28 -6.35 22.12
C THR A 238 3.79 -6.11 22.41
N ASN A 239 2.97 -5.94 21.38
CA ASN A 239 1.54 -5.68 21.48
C ASN A 239 0.71 -6.93 21.75
N SER A 240 -0.31 -6.80 22.61
CA SER A 240 -1.28 -7.86 22.93
C SER A 240 -2.62 -7.70 22.21
N ALA A 241 -2.76 -6.67 21.42
CA ALA A 241 -3.88 -6.39 20.53
C ALA A 241 -3.34 -5.80 19.22
N ALA A 242 -4.17 -5.77 18.18
CA ALA A 242 -3.80 -5.14 16.90
C ALA A 242 -3.40 -3.67 17.11
N ASP A 243 -2.21 -3.31 16.63
CA ASP A 243 -1.63 -1.98 16.76
C ASP A 243 -0.69 -1.70 15.58
N LEU A 244 -1.11 -0.80 14.69
CA LEU A 244 -0.35 -0.42 13.51
C LEU A 244 0.98 0.23 13.86
N ALA A 245 1.02 1.03 14.92
CA ALA A 245 2.23 1.75 15.33
C ALA A 245 3.35 0.80 15.77
N THR A 246 2.99 -0.36 16.31
CA THR A 246 3.96 -1.37 16.76
C THR A 246 4.54 -2.17 15.61
N ASN A 247 3.68 -2.70 14.72
CA ASN A 247 4.14 -3.61 13.66
C ASN A 247 3.25 -3.65 12.41
N GLY A 248 2.44 -2.62 12.18
CA GLY A 248 1.58 -2.55 11.00
C GLY A 248 2.39 -2.65 9.70
N ALA A 249 2.02 -3.60 8.83
CA ALA A 249 2.66 -3.84 7.54
C ALA A 249 1.64 -3.85 6.40
N TYR A 250 2.02 -3.28 5.25
CA TYR A 250 1.13 -3.09 4.10
C TYR A 250 1.65 -3.87 2.89
N VAL A 251 0.80 -4.68 2.29
CA VAL A 251 1.13 -5.49 1.12
C VAL A 251 0.17 -5.15 -0.02
N VAL A 252 0.73 -4.79 -1.16
CA VAL A 252 -0.03 -4.54 -2.39
C VAL A 252 -0.24 -5.86 -3.12
N ILE A 253 -1.49 -6.14 -3.49
CA ILE A 253 -1.87 -7.33 -4.26
C ILE A 253 -2.72 -6.94 -5.48
N ARG A 254 -2.78 -7.85 -6.47
CA ARG A 254 -3.78 -7.75 -7.53
C ARG A 254 -5.18 -7.96 -6.93
N PRO A 255 -6.18 -7.12 -7.27
CA PRO A 255 -7.57 -7.35 -6.91
C PRO A 255 -8.12 -8.66 -7.49
N GLY A 256 -9.10 -9.22 -6.81
CA GLY A 256 -9.80 -10.44 -7.20
C GLY A 256 -10.18 -11.31 -6.02
N THR A 257 -10.79 -12.44 -6.32
CA THR A 257 -11.15 -13.44 -5.31
C THR A 257 -9.96 -14.35 -5.03
N HIS A 258 -9.44 -14.31 -3.80
CA HIS A 258 -8.24 -15.05 -3.38
C HIS A 258 -8.47 -15.78 -2.06
N ALA A 259 -8.05 -17.04 -1.98
CA ALA A 259 -7.82 -17.72 -0.71
C ALA A 259 -6.35 -17.55 -0.33
N LEU A 260 -6.09 -17.04 0.87
CA LEU A 260 -4.74 -16.66 1.29
C LEU A 260 -4.21 -17.56 2.40
N THR A 261 -2.93 -17.94 2.26
CA THR A 261 -2.11 -18.49 3.35
C THR A 261 -1.04 -17.47 3.70
N VAL A 262 -1.01 -17.07 4.96
CA VAL A 262 -0.08 -16.04 5.45
C VAL A 262 0.84 -16.66 6.49
N ARG A 263 2.14 -16.51 6.30
CA ARG A 263 3.18 -16.93 7.25
C ARG A 263 3.83 -15.71 7.86
N TYR A 264 3.76 -15.60 9.17
CA TYR A 264 4.44 -14.59 9.97
C TYR A 264 5.76 -15.16 10.46
N TRP A 265 6.87 -14.74 9.89
CA TRP A 265 8.22 -15.15 10.30
C TRP A 265 8.69 -14.30 11.45
N ILE A 266 9.01 -14.94 12.54
CA ILE A 266 9.48 -14.28 13.76
C ILE A 266 10.82 -14.84 14.16
N LYS A 267 11.67 -14.00 14.76
CA LYS A 267 12.98 -14.35 15.21
C LYS A 267 13.26 -13.82 16.60
N ASP A 268 13.75 -14.68 17.47
CA ASP A 268 14.38 -14.30 18.74
C ASP A 268 15.88 -14.14 18.51
N TYR A 269 16.37 -12.92 18.63
CA TYR A 269 17.79 -12.62 18.45
C TYR A 269 18.65 -12.99 19.66
N ALA A 270 18.06 -13.19 20.85
CA ALA A 270 18.80 -13.62 22.02
C ALA A 270 19.20 -15.11 21.92
N THR A 271 18.28 -15.93 21.44
CA THR A 271 18.48 -17.37 21.25
C THR A 271 18.88 -17.75 19.83
N ASN A 272 18.77 -16.80 18.88
CA ASN A 272 18.93 -16.99 17.43
C ASN A 272 17.95 -18.03 16.84
N VAL A 273 16.80 -18.22 17.47
CA VAL A 273 15.74 -19.11 16.96
C VAL A 273 14.82 -18.33 16.04
N GLU A 274 14.51 -18.91 14.88
CA GLU A 274 13.59 -18.36 13.89
C GLU A 274 12.54 -19.41 13.51
N GLY A 275 11.31 -18.96 13.27
CA GLY A 275 10.22 -19.82 12.83
C GLY A 275 9.05 -19.02 12.24
N ALA A 276 8.06 -19.74 11.72
CA ALA A 276 6.88 -19.13 11.12
C ALA A 276 5.59 -19.64 11.75
N ILE A 277 4.62 -18.73 11.87
CA ILE A 277 3.26 -19.04 12.31
C ILE A 277 2.34 -18.80 11.13
N THR A 278 1.60 -19.84 10.73
CA THR A 278 0.70 -19.82 9.58
C THR A 278 -0.73 -19.48 9.97
N LYS A 279 -1.35 -18.62 9.17
CA LYS A 279 -2.79 -18.34 9.20
C LYS A 279 -3.37 -18.52 7.80
N THR A 280 -4.54 -19.14 7.73
CA THR A 280 -5.28 -19.31 6.47
C THR A 280 -6.53 -18.46 6.46
N TYR A 281 -6.83 -17.87 5.33
CA TYR A 281 -8.01 -17.07 5.09
C TYR A 281 -8.77 -17.67 3.91
N PRO A 282 -10.08 -17.97 4.07
CA PRO A 282 -10.89 -18.51 2.98
C PRO A 282 -10.96 -17.52 1.82
N ALA A 283 -11.40 -17.99 0.66
CA ALA A 283 -11.61 -17.17 -0.50
C ALA A 283 -12.47 -15.95 -0.17
N PHE A 284 -11.98 -14.79 -0.54
CA PHE A 284 -12.60 -13.48 -0.30
C PHE A 284 -12.32 -12.57 -1.49
N ASP A 285 -13.26 -11.67 -1.78
CA ASP A 285 -13.12 -10.72 -2.88
C ASP A 285 -12.40 -9.45 -2.40
N TYR A 286 -11.14 -9.31 -2.84
CA TYR A 286 -10.29 -8.16 -2.57
C TYR A 286 -10.48 -7.14 -3.69
N GLU A 287 -11.35 -6.19 -3.48
CA GLU A 287 -11.71 -5.18 -4.48
C GLU A 287 -10.61 -4.12 -4.63
N LYS A 288 -10.51 -3.58 -5.84
CA LYS A 288 -9.65 -2.43 -6.13
C LYS A 288 -10.11 -1.20 -5.32
N ASN A 289 -9.19 -0.29 -5.06
CA ASN A 289 -9.44 0.93 -4.29
C ASN A 289 -9.90 0.69 -2.84
N ASP A 290 -9.60 -0.48 -2.28
CA ASP A 290 -9.91 -0.84 -0.90
C ASP A 290 -8.68 -1.38 -0.16
N TYR A 291 -8.71 -1.29 1.17
CA TYR A 291 -7.73 -1.94 2.03
C TYR A 291 -8.41 -2.85 3.08
N TYR A 292 -7.70 -3.89 3.47
CA TYR A 292 -8.26 -5.00 4.25
C TYR A 292 -7.43 -5.27 5.50
N ASP A 293 -8.05 -5.13 6.67
CA ASP A 293 -7.43 -5.44 7.95
C ASP A 293 -7.22 -6.95 8.12
N MET A 294 -5.96 -7.33 8.24
CA MET A 294 -5.49 -8.71 8.44
C MET A 294 -4.96 -8.86 9.86
N THR A 295 -5.86 -8.74 10.85
CA THR A 295 -5.48 -8.93 12.25
C THR A 295 -5.22 -10.40 12.55
N ALA A 296 -4.14 -10.70 13.26
CA ALA A 296 -3.79 -12.07 13.63
C ALA A 296 -3.23 -12.14 15.05
N ASN A 297 -3.88 -12.91 15.90
CA ASN A 297 -3.27 -13.37 17.15
C ASN A 297 -2.31 -14.51 16.80
N ILE A 298 -1.00 -14.23 16.83
CA ILE A 298 0.05 -15.21 16.54
C ILE A 298 0.53 -15.83 17.85
N ASN A 299 0.15 -17.07 18.07
CA ASN A 299 0.54 -17.82 19.26
C ASN A 299 1.23 -19.10 18.83
N VAL A 300 2.23 -19.49 19.59
CA VAL A 300 2.79 -20.83 19.56
C VAL A 300 1.99 -21.69 20.54
N THR A 301 1.74 -22.92 20.16
CA THR A 301 1.11 -23.90 21.06
C THR A 301 2.20 -24.55 21.89
N ASP A 302 2.06 -24.48 23.21
CA ASP A 302 2.94 -25.21 24.12
C ASP A 302 2.57 -26.69 24.04
N TYR A 303 3.54 -27.54 23.76
CA TYR A 303 3.32 -28.97 23.63
C TYR A 303 3.74 -29.66 24.92
N ASP A 304 2.81 -30.39 25.55
CA ASP A 304 3.00 -31.27 26.74
C ASP A 304 3.65 -30.64 27.96
N GLY A 305 3.34 -29.38 28.31
CA GLY A 305 3.88 -28.73 29.50
C GLY A 305 5.41 -28.59 29.51
N ARG A 306 6.07 -28.97 28.43
CA ARG A 306 7.44 -28.63 28.12
C ARG A 306 7.41 -27.48 27.14
N GLN A 307 8.27 -26.48 27.29
CA GLN A 307 8.34 -25.31 26.42
C GLN A 307 8.98 -25.69 25.07
N TYR A 308 8.24 -26.46 24.27
CA TYR A 308 8.58 -26.66 22.86
C TYR A 308 7.73 -25.74 22.02
N TYR A 309 8.37 -24.83 21.33
CA TYR A 309 7.70 -23.98 20.34
C TYR A 309 7.50 -24.81 19.08
N GLN A 310 6.24 -25.10 18.75
CA GLN A 310 5.91 -25.69 17.47
C GLN A 310 5.90 -24.60 16.41
N TRP A 311 7.01 -24.47 15.70
CA TRP A 311 7.10 -23.65 14.52
C TRP A 311 6.40 -24.37 13.36
N ASP A 312 5.85 -23.61 12.42
CA ASP A 312 5.39 -24.16 11.15
C ASP A 312 6.63 -24.57 10.33
N ALA A 313 7.19 -25.72 10.68
CA ALA A 313 8.34 -26.26 9.98
C ALA A 313 7.93 -26.60 8.55
N GLN A 314 8.60 -26.01 7.58
CA GLN A 314 8.49 -26.47 6.20
C GLN A 314 8.95 -27.94 6.13
N ASN A 315 8.07 -28.79 5.63
CA ASN A 315 8.34 -30.23 5.47
C ASN A 315 8.70 -30.90 6.79
N ASN A 316 7.68 -31.30 7.50
CA ASN A 316 7.80 -32.30 8.55
C ASN A 316 9.25 -32.62 8.93
N PHE A 317 9.83 -31.86 9.82
CA PHE A 317 11.15 -32.19 10.40
C PHE A 317 11.21 -33.68 10.82
N TRP A 318 10.04 -34.24 11.07
CA TRP A 318 9.81 -35.65 11.45
C TRP A 318 9.61 -36.57 10.26
N ASN A 319 9.56 -36.07 9.02
CA ASN A 319 9.42 -36.93 7.83
C ASN A 319 10.70 -37.75 7.66
N GLY A 320 10.64 -39.03 7.95
CA GLY A 320 11.78 -39.93 8.03
C GLY A 320 12.34 -40.12 9.44
N HIS A 321 11.81 -39.42 10.45
CA HIS A 321 12.07 -39.60 11.88
C HIS A 321 10.75 -39.95 12.58
N GLU A 322 10.02 -40.91 12.01
CA GLU A 322 8.82 -41.45 12.63
C GLU A 322 9.20 -42.06 14.01
N TRP A 323 8.29 -41.99 14.95
CA TRP A 323 8.48 -42.51 16.28
C TRP A 323 8.96 -43.95 16.23
N ASP A 324 10.26 -44.12 16.26
CA ASP A 324 10.92 -45.40 16.44
C ASP A 324 11.47 -45.44 17.87
N SER A 325 11.06 -46.44 18.64
CA SER A 325 11.54 -46.65 20.00
C SER A 325 13.06 -46.81 20.08
N ALA A 326 13.75 -46.96 18.95
CA ALA A 326 15.17 -47.02 18.83
C ALA A 326 15.83 -45.67 18.48
N ASP A 327 15.04 -44.62 18.17
CA ASP A 327 15.57 -43.30 17.85
C ASP A 327 15.83 -42.48 19.12
N PRO A 328 17.11 -42.16 19.44
CA PRO A 328 17.46 -41.40 20.65
C PRO A 328 16.98 -39.95 20.63
N TRP A 329 16.45 -39.49 19.51
CA TRP A 329 15.94 -38.12 19.29
C TRP A 329 14.43 -38.00 19.49
N GLN A 330 13.76 -39.08 19.84
CA GLN A 330 12.34 -38.99 20.20
C GLN A 330 12.20 -38.11 21.45
N PRO A 331 11.41 -37.03 21.39
CA PRO A 331 11.06 -36.32 22.60
C PRO A 331 10.30 -37.28 23.52
N VAL A 332 10.85 -37.55 24.70
CA VAL A 332 10.26 -38.35 25.75
C VAL A 332 9.15 -37.56 26.42
#